data_55d74b2e37c3ecbe2a7796da0ca12f6a
#
_entry.id   55d74b2e37c3ecbe2a7796da0ca12f6a
#
_cell.length_a   1.000
_cell.length_b   1.000
_cell.length_c   1.000
_cell.angle_alpha   90.00
_cell.angle_beta   90.00
_cell.angle_gamma   90.00
#
_symmetry.space_group_name_H-M   'P 1'
#
loop_
_entity.id
_entity.type
_entity.pdbx_description
1 polymer ?
#
loop_
_entity_poly.entity_id
_entity_poly.type
_entity_poly.pdbx_seq_one_letter_code
_entity_poly.pdbx_strand_id
1 'polypeptide(L)'
;MTGIIIAAAVVSIVGLILGLFLGFMGKKFAVEVDQKEIDVRAELPGNNCGGCGYAGCDALAKAIAAGEAEVGACPVGGEPVAKKIAAIMGSEVGDSKRMTAFVKCAGDCEKAKENYHYTGVQDCTVMPFVPNGGSKACTYGCMGYGSCVKACPFDAIHIVNGIAVVDKEKCKACGKCVATCPRHLIELIPYDAKQVVKCASKDKGKDVMSVCQTGCIGCMMCTKQCEFGAITVENNIAHIDLSLIHI
;
A
#
# COMPACT_ATOMS: atom_id res chain seq x y z
N MET A 1 -47.19 44.03 24.02
CA MET A 1 -46.30 44.51 22.95
C MET A 1 -44.87 44.81 23.47
N THR A 2 -44.72 45.41 24.62
CA THR A 2 -43.39 45.74 25.23
C THR A 2 -42.48 44.49 25.45
N GLY A 3 -43.05 43.37 25.90
CA GLY A 3 -42.23 42.16 26.11
C GLY A 3 -41.63 41.58 24.83
N ILE A 4 -42.36 41.67 23.68
CA ILE A 4 -41.87 41.18 22.40
C ILE A 4 -40.73 42.08 21.90
N ILE A 5 -40.83 43.37 22.08
CA ILE A 5 -39.79 44.33 21.67
C ILE A 5 -38.52 44.11 22.51
N ILE A 6 -38.66 43.90 23.80
CA ILE A 6 -37.51 43.64 24.72
C ILE A 6 -36.84 42.31 24.32
N ALA A 7 -37.59 41.25 24.10
CA ALA A 7 -37.05 39.95 23.67
C ALA A 7 -36.29 40.05 22.33
N ALA A 8 -36.88 40.75 21.34
CA ALA A 8 -36.23 40.97 20.05
C ALA A 8 -34.95 41.79 20.19
N ALA A 9 -34.94 42.82 21.00
CA ALA A 9 -33.75 43.64 21.27
C ALA A 9 -32.63 42.83 21.94
N VAL A 10 -32.94 41.99 22.92
CA VAL A 10 -31.94 41.14 23.61
C VAL A 10 -31.33 40.12 22.61
N VAL A 11 -32.16 39.42 21.82
CA VAL A 11 -31.66 38.47 20.85
C VAL A 11 -30.78 39.14 19.78
N SER A 12 -31.16 40.34 19.32
CA SER A 12 -30.39 41.10 18.34
C SER A 12 -29.03 41.54 18.90
N ILE A 13 -28.98 42.03 20.17
CA ILE A 13 -27.74 42.42 20.81
C ILE A 13 -26.81 41.22 21.01
N VAL A 14 -27.33 40.10 21.50
CA VAL A 14 -26.55 38.88 21.69
C VAL A 14 -26.01 38.37 20.36
N GLY A 15 -26.83 38.34 19.28
CA GLY A 15 -26.42 37.93 17.94
C GLY A 15 -25.33 38.84 17.38
N LEU A 16 -25.41 40.14 17.60
CA LEU A 16 -24.41 41.12 17.16
C LEU A 16 -23.07 40.93 17.90
N ILE A 17 -23.11 40.72 19.22
CA ILE A 17 -21.91 40.47 20.03
C ILE A 17 -21.24 39.17 19.59
N LEU A 18 -22.00 38.06 19.41
CA LEU A 18 -21.47 36.78 18.95
C LEU A 18 -20.87 36.91 17.56
N GLY A 19 -21.58 37.56 16.62
CA GLY A 19 -21.10 37.78 15.26
C GLY A 19 -19.78 38.56 15.19
N LEU A 20 -19.66 39.65 15.97
CA LEU A 20 -18.43 40.42 16.06
C LEU A 20 -17.29 39.60 16.70
N PHE A 21 -17.59 38.86 17.77
CA PHE A 21 -16.62 38.00 18.45
C PHE A 21 -16.10 36.91 17.52
N LEU A 22 -17.00 36.19 16.82
CA LEU A 22 -16.60 35.13 15.85
C LEU A 22 -15.82 35.72 14.69
N GLY A 23 -16.23 36.89 14.16
CA GLY A 23 -15.51 37.58 13.08
C GLY A 23 -14.10 38.00 13.49
N PHE A 24 -13.95 38.52 14.71
CA PHE A 24 -12.63 38.91 15.28
C PHE A 24 -11.76 37.68 15.52
N MET A 25 -12.32 36.62 16.14
CA MET A 25 -11.59 35.37 16.39
C MET A 25 -11.23 34.66 15.09
N GLY A 26 -12.11 34.65 14.10
CA GLY A 26 -11.85 34.07 12.78
C GLY A 26 -10.66 34.73 12.08
N LYS A 27 -10.52 36.07 12.18
CA LYS A 27 -9.35 36.77 11.64
C LYS A 27 -8.08 36.50 12.45
N LYS A 28 -8.18 36.45 13.77
CA LYS A 28 -7.00 36.25 14.64
C LYS A 28 -6.45 34.83 14.60
N PHE A 29 -7.31 33.84 14.39
CA PHE A 29 -6.96 32.44 14.28
C PHE A 29 -6.99 31.91 12.82
N ALA A 30 -7.04 32.81 11.83
CA ALA A 30 -6.88 32.41 10.43
C ALA A 30 -5.49 31.78 10.28
N VAL A 31 -5.46 30.52 9.86
CA VAL A 31 -4.22 29.84 9.48
C VAL A 31 -3.86 30.34 8.09
N GLU A 32 -2.73 31.00 7.97
CA GLU A 32 -2.15 31.35 6.67
C GLU A 32 -1.70 30.04 6.02
N VAL A 33 -2.41 29.62 4.99
CA VAL A 33 -1.99 28.45 4.19
C VAL A 33 -0.94 28.94 3.19
N ASP A 34 0.23 28.30 3.19
CA ASP A 34 1.29 28.64 2.26
C ASP A 34 0.80 28.37 0.82
N GLN A 35 0.99 29.36 -0.08
CA GLN A 35 0.61 29.20 -1.50
C GLN A 35 1.27 27.97 -2.12
N LYS A 36 2.50 27.65 -1.72
CA LYS A 36 3.20 26.44 -2.16
C LYS A 36 2.48 25.15 -1.75
N GLU A 37 1.88 25.11 -0.54
CA GLU A 37 1.09 23.96 -0.10
C GLU A 37 -0.12 23.74 -1.00
N ILE A 38 -0.81 24.84 -1.38
CA ILE A 38 -1.98 24.78 -2.29
C ILE A 38 -1.55 24.28 -3.66
N ASP A 39 -0.47 24.84 -4.20
CA ASP A 39 0.03 24.51 -5.55
C ASP A 39 0.52 23.03 -5.59
N VAL A 40 1.27 22.58 -4.59
CA VAL A 40 1.69 21.19 -4.46
C VAL A 40 0.47 20.26 -4.33
N ARG A 41 -0.54 20.67 -3.52
CA ARG A 41 -1.76 19.89 -3.34
C ARG A 41 -2.56 19.72 -4.65
N ALA A 42 -2.58 20.74 -5.50
CA ALA A 42 -3.28 20.70 -6.79
C ALA A 42 -2.64 19.68 -7.76
N GLU A 43 -1.33 19.49 -7.71
CA GLU A 43 -0.62 18.52 -8.56
C GLU A 43 -0.69 17.08 -8.01
N LEU A 44 -0.98 16.88 -6.73
CA LEU A 44 -1.12 15.55 -6.16
C LEU A 44 -2.41 14.85 -6.64
N PRO A 45 -2.39 13.50 -6.85
CA PRO A 45 -3.52 12.75 -7.42
C PRO A 45 -4.82 12.78 -6.63
N GLY A 46 -4.83 13.22 -5.38
CA GLY A 46 -6.02 13.35 -4.56
C GLY A 46 -6.63 12.04 -4.02
N ASN A 47 -5.99 10.91 -4.25
CA ASN A 47 -6.51 9.59 -3.87
C ASN A 47 -6.50 9.32 -2.35
N ASN A 48 -5.82 10.13 -1.56
CA ASN A 48 -5.71 9.99 -0.09
C ASN A 48 -5.40 8.54 0.36
N CYS A 49 -4.58 7.83 -0.42
CA CYS A 49 -4.34 6.40 -0.23
C CYS A 49 -3.42 6.05 0.95
N GLY A 50 -2.65 7.02 1.46
CA GLY A 50 -1.68 6.81 2.53
C GLY A 50 -0.40 6.08 2.12
N GLY A 51 -0.21 5.75 0.84
CA GLY A 51 0.95 4.99 0.34
C GLY A 51 2.29 5.71 0.48
N CYS A 52 2.27 7.02 0.66
CA CYS A 52 3.44 7.85 0.97
C CYS A 52 3.80 7.90 2.48
N GLY A 53 3.03 7.24 3.35
CA GLY A 53 3.21 7.29 4.80
C GLY A 53 2.50 8.45 5.49
N TYR A 54 1.88 9.38 4.75
CA TYR A 54 1.11 10.51 5.29
C TYR A 54 -0.38 10.19 5.32
N ALA A 55 -1.11 10.87 6.22
CA ALA A 55 -2.55 10.63 6.43
C ALA A 55 -3.45 10.95 5.22
N GLY A 56 -2.91 11.63 4.20
CA GLY A 56 -3.60 11.99 2.96
C GLY A 56 -2.76 12.92 2.11
N CYS A 57 -3.29 13.32 0.96
CA CYS A 57 -2.58 14.21 0.05
C CYS A 57 -2.39 15.62 0.63
N ASP A 58 -3.29 16.07 1.50
CA ASP A 58 -3.14 17.37 2.19
C ASP A 58 -1.96 17.35 3.16
N ALA A 59 -1.82 16.30 3.96
CA ALA A 59 -0.70 16.15 4.87
C ALA A 59 0.64 16.02 4.13
N LEU A 60 0.66 15.32 2.99
CA LEU A 60 1.84 15.22 2.14
C LEU A 60 2.20 16.56 1.52
N ALA A 61 1.21 17.32 1.00
CA ALA A 61 1.44 18.65 0.41
C ALA A 61 2.08 19.60 1.42
N LYS A 62 1.56 19.62 2.65
CA LYS A 62 2.11 20.40 3.75
C LYS A 62 3.55 20.00 4.08
N ALA A 63 3.84 18.70 4.18
CA ALA A 63 5.17 18.20 4.47
C ALA A 63 6.18 18.54 3.34
N ILE A 64 5.76 18.48 2.07
CA ILE A 64 6.60 18.89 0.94
C ILE A 64 6.84 20.39 0.96
N ALA A 65 5.81 21.21 1.20
CA ALA A 65 5.94 22.66 1.26
C ALA A 65 6.87 23.11 2.41
N ALA A 66 6.84 22.39 3.54
CA ALA A 66 7.74 22.59 4.67
C ALA A 66 9.17 22.04 4.45
N GLY A 67 9.42 21.28 3.37
CA GLY A 67 10.70 20.61 3.12
C GLY A 67 10.95 19.37 3.98
N GLU A 68 9.93 18.82 4.65
CA GLU A 68 10.02 17.63 5.49
C GLU A 68 9.86 16.33 4.65
N ALA A 69 9.29 16.43 3.46
CA ALA A 69 9.11 15.31 2.56
C ALA A 69 9.73 15.60 1.18
N GLU A 70 10.23 14.55 0.53
CA GLU A 70 10.77 14.64 -0.82
C GLU A 70 9.67 14.92 -1.85
N VAL A 71 10.00 15.64 -2.91
CA VAL A 71 9.08 15.99 -4.01
C VAL A 71 8.55 14.75 -4.75
N GLY A 72 9.29 13.64 -4.72
CA GLY A 72 8.94 12.34 -5.30
C GLY A 72 8.22 11.37 -4.34
N ALA A 73 7.87 11.78 -3.13
CA ALA A 73 7.33 10.89 -2.10
C ALA A 73 5.97 10.24 -2.45
N CYS A 74 5.24 10.74 -3.46
CA CYS A 74 3.96 10.18 -3.86
C CYS A 74 4.11 9.00 -4.84
N PRO A 75 3.92 7.72 -4.42
CA PRO A 75 4.07 6.57 -5.31
C PRO A 75 3.00 6.51 -6.41
N VAL A 76 1.81 7.05 -6.14
CA VAL A 76 0.69 7.07 -7.10
C VAL A 76 0.90 8.09 -8.20
N GLY A 77 1.45 9.26 -7.86
CA GLY A 77 1.78 10.32 -8.81
C GLY A 77 2.94 9.96 -9.73
N GLY A 78 3.90 9.21 -9.21
CA GLY A 78 5.11 8.81 -9.93
C GLY A 78 5.94 9.99 -10.43
N GLU A 79 6.79 9.74 -11.40
CA GLU A 79 7.72 10.72 -11.97
C GLU A 79 7.03 11.98 -12.57
N PRO A 80 5.88 11.88 -13.29
CA PRO A 80 5.24 13.07 -13.86
C PRO A 80 4.80 14.09 -12.81
N VAL A 81 4.25 13.61 -11.68
CA VAL A 81 3.82 14.47 -10.57
C VAL A 81 5.03 15.01 -9.82
N ALA A 82 6.04 14.18 -9.58
CA ALA A 82 7.30 14.58 -8.95
C ALA A 82 7.98 15.74 -9.70
N LYS A 83 8.03 15.70 -11.03
CA LYS A 83 8.59 16.78 -11.87
C LYS A 83 7.83 18.10 -11.71
N LYS A 84 6.51 18.06 -11.66
CA LYS A 84 5.68 19.25 -11.47
C LYS A 84 5.87 19.86 -10.09
N ILE A 85 5.89 19.02 -9.06
CA ILE A 85 6.13 19.46 -7.68
C ILE A 85 7.54 20.02 -7.53
N ALA A 86 8.55 19.40 -8.17
CA ALA A 86 9.92 19.89 -8.18
C ALA A 86 10.03 21.29 -8.80
N ALA A 87 9.28 21.55 -9.88
CA ALA A 87 9.24 22.88 -10.50
C ALA A 87 8.63 23.94 -9.55
N ILE A 88 7.62 23.59 -8.77
CA ILE A 88 7.00 24.48 -7.76
C ILE A 88 7.97 24.75 -6.60
N MET A 89 8.66 23.69 -6.14
CA MET A 89 9.58 23.79 -5.00
C MET A 89 10.97 24.30 -5.36
N GLY A 90 11.33 24.35 -6.67
CA GLY A 90 12.67 24.71 -7.13
C GLY A 90 13.74 23.69 -6.77
N SER A 91 13.37 22.40 -6.66
CA SER A 91 14.25 21.28 -6.32
C SER A 91 14.39 20.29 -7.47
N GLU A 92 15.40 19.45 -7.43
CA GLU A 92 15.56 18.37 -8.41
C GLU A 92 14.77 17.12 -7.99
N VAL A 93 14.29 16.36 -8.99
CA VAL A 93 13.61 15.09 -8.74
C VAL A 93 14.67 14.02 -8.48
N GLY A 94 14.66 13.41 -7.31
CA GLY A 94 15.48 12.22 -7.05
C GLY A 94 15.07 11.05 -7.95
N ASP A 95 15.99 10.10 -8.17
CA ASP A 95 15.75 8.86 -8.93
C ASP A 95 14.70 7.98 -8.22
N SER A 96 13.44 8.19 -8.53
CA SER A 96 12.36 7.34 -8.02
C SER A 96 12.09 6.19 -9.00
N LYS A 97 12.55 4.99 -8.67
CA LYS A 97 12.23 3.78 -9.47
C LYS A 97 10.75 3.44 -9.35
N ARG A 98 10.09 3.21 -10.48
CA ARG A 98 8.70 2.72 -10.49
C ARG A 98 8.63 1.39 -9.73
N MET A 99 7.75 1.29 -8.75
CA MET A 99 7.52 0.09 -7.96
C MET A 99 6.19 -0.57 -8.35
N THR A 100 6.05 -1.86 -8.08
CA THR A 100 4.80 -2.61 -8.24
C THR A 100 4.61 -3.60 -7.10
N ALA A 101 3.36 -3.92 -6.78
CA ALA A 101 3.08 -4.98 -5.82
C ALA A 101 3.36 -6.36 -6.44
N PHE A 102 3.85 -7.26 -5.62
CA PHE A 102 4.19 -8.62 -6.01
C PHE A 102 3.70 -9.61 -4.96
N VAL A 103 3.12 -10.73 -5.40
CA VAL A 103 2.59 -11.78 -4.51
C VAL A 103 3.56 -12.96 -4.45
N LYS A 104 4.11 -13.25 -3.28
CA LYS A 104 5.06 -14.35 -3.04
C LYS A 104 4.35 -15.71 -2.91
N CYS A 105 3.56 -16.06 -3.90
CA CYS A 105 2.92 -17.38 -3.99
C CYS A 105 2.61 -17.73 -5.44
N ALA A 106 2.98 -18.96 -5.85
CA ALA A 106 2.62 -19.56 -7.13
C ALA A 106 1.78 -20.84 -6.96
N GLY A 107 1.42 -21.19 -5.70
CA GLY A 107 0.60 -22.36 -5.39
C GLY A 107 -0.89 -22.08 -5.61
N ASP A 108 -1.34 -22.16 -6.85
CA ASP A 108 -2.74 -22.09 -7.26
C ASP A 108 -3.51 -23.37 -6.88
N CYS A 109 -4.79 -23.44 -7.25
CA CYS A 109 -5.66 -24.58 -6.92
C CYS A 109 -5.20 -25.92 -7.57
N GLU A 110 -4.40 -25.88 -8.65
CA GLU A 110 -3.89 -27.06 -9.31
C GLU A 110 -2.57 -27.56 -8.70
N LYS A 111 -1.75 -26.63 -8.19
CA LYS A 111 -0.38 -26.90 -7.70
C LYS A 111 -0.27 -27.04 -6.18
N ALA A 112 -1.21 -26.48 -5.43
CA ALA A 112 -1.24 -26.56 -3.97
C ALA A 112 -2.37 -27.50 -3.53
N LYS A 113 -2.07 -28.43 -2.63
CA LYS A 113 -3.08 -29.34 -2.04
C LYS A 113 -4.00 -28.59 -1.08
N GLU A 114 -5.24 -29.03 -1.00
CA GLU A 114 -6.19 -28.62 0.01
C GLU A 114 -6.41 -29.76 1.01
N ASN A 115 -6.53 -29.41 2.29
CA ASN A 115 -6.79 -30.37 3.37
C ASN A 115 -8.29 -30.63 3.55
N TYR A 116 -9.13 -29.62 3.26
CA TYR A 116 -10.58 -29.67 3.40
C TYR A 116 -11.26 -28.62 2.54
N HIS A 117 -12.54 -28.78 2.29
CA HIS A 117 -13.35 -27.80 1.60
C HIS A 117 -13.91 -26.77 2.61
N TYR A 118 -13.57 -25.49 2.44
CA TYR A 118 -14.03 -24.43 3.33
C TYR A 118 -15.28 -23.75 2.79
N THR A 119 -16.36 -23.75 3.61
CA THR A 119 -17.68 -23.16 3.28
C THR A 119 -18.03 -21.91 4.07
N GLY A 120 -17.08 -21.37 4.83
CA GLY A 120 -17.29 -20.18 5.68
C GLY A 120 -17.12 -18.84 4.95
N VAL A 121 -16.88 -17.79 5.72
CA VAL A 121 -16.71 -16.42 5.23
C VAL A 121 -15.48 -16.33 4.33
N GLN A 122 -15.68 -15.90 3.08
CA GLN A 122 -14.63 -15.73 2.06
C GLN A 122 -13.85 -14.43 2.30
N ASP A 123 -13.03 -14.40 3.35
CA ASP A 123 -12.19 -13.26 3.70
C ASP A 123 -10.87 -13.73 4.33
N CYS A 124 -9.72 -13.24 3.82
CA CYS A 124 -8.42 -13.65 4.31
C CYS A 124 -8.16 -13.24 5.76
N THR A 125 -8.80 -12.16 6.25
CA THR A 125 -8.61 -11.65 7.61
C THR A 125 -9.21 -12.57 8.67
N VAL A 126 -10.19 -13.38 8.29
CA VAL A 126 -10.85 -14.37 9.18
C VAL A 126 -10.05 -15.67 9.24
N MET A 127 -9.22 -15.95 8.26
CA MET A 127 -8.52 -17.24 8.13
C MET A 127 -7.59 -17.60 9.30
N PRO A 128 -6.92 -16.66 10.00
CA PRO A 128 -6.14 -17.02 11.19
C PRO A 128 -6.93 -17.75 12.28
N PHE A 129 -8.26 -17.59 12.30
CA PHE A 129 -9.17 -18.23 13.28
C PHE A 129 -9.74 -19.58 12.79
N VAL A 130 -9.43 -19.97 11.55
CA VAL A 130 -9.87 -21.24 10.96
C VAL A 130 -8.77 -22.29 11.11
N PRO A 131 -9.09 -23.59 11.28
CA PRO A 131 -8.10 -24.66 11.38
C PRO A 131 -7.05 -24.57 10.25
N ASN A 132 -5.79 -24.72 10.60
CA ASN A 132 -4.63 -24.61 9.70
C ASN A 132 -4.50 -23.23 8.98
N GLY A 133 -5.23 -22.21 9.44
CA GLY A 133 -5.25 -20.89 8.79
C GLY A 133 -5.92 -20.88 7.40
N GLY A 134 -6.75 -21.87 7.08
CA GLY A 134 -7.47 -22.01 5.81
C GLY A 134 -7.37 -23.40 5.20
N SER A 135 -8.08 -23.63 4.08
CA SER A 135 -8.22 -24.94 3.44
C SER A 135 -6.93 -25.47 2.79
N LYS A 136 -6.04 -24.60 2.34
CA LYS A 136 -4.78 -25.01 1.71
C LYS A 136 -3.85 -25.70 2.71
N ALA A 137 -3.22 -26.79 2.28
CA ALA A 137 -2.24 -27.52 3.07
C ALA A 137 -0.99 -26.68 3.41
N CYS A 138 -0.60 -25.76 2.51
CA CYS A 138 0.47 -24.80 2.75
C CYS A 138 -0.04 -23.66 3.66
N THR A 139 0.50 -23.56 4.88
CA THR A 139 0.13 -22.53 5.87
C THR A 139 0.67 -21.12 5.51
N TYR A 140 1.65 -21.05 4.61
CA TYR A 140 2.26 -19.79 4.17
C TYR A 140 1.65 -19.24 2.88
N GLY A 141 0.96 -20.07 2.08
CA GLY A 141 0.51 -19.70 0.74
C GLY A 141 -0.70 -18.74 0.71
N CYS A 142 -0.96 -18.16 -0.47
CA CYS A 142 -2.15 -17.34 -0.70
C CYS A 142 -3.42 -18.19 -0.60
N MET A 143 -4.41 -17.71 0.15
CA MET A 143 -5.69 -18.40 0.35
C MET A 143 -6.73 -18.10 -0.74
N GLY A 144 -6.53 -17.02 -1.51
CA GLY A 144 -7.40 -16.72 -2.64
C GLY A 144 -8.73 -16.05 -2.33
N TYR A 145 -8.98 -15.59 -1.09
CA TYR A 145 -10.27 -14.99 -0.71
C TYR A 145 -10.40 -13.49 -1.01
N GLY A 146 -9.38 -12.86 -1.61
CA GLY A 146 -9.53 -11.54 -2.23
C GLY A 146 -9.58 -10.33 -1.30
N SER A 147 -9.18 -10.40 -0.02
CA SER A 147 -9.12 -9.20 0.83
C SER A 147 -8.22 -8.11 0.24
N CYS A 148 -7.10 -8.48 -0.39
CA CYS A 148 -6.22 -7.57 -1.12
C CYS A 148 -6.87 -6.97 -2.38
N VAL A 149 -7.78 -7.71 -3.04
CA VAL A 149 -8.57 -7.22 -4.19
C VAL A 149 -9.53 -6.14 -3.73
N LYS A 150 -10.30 -6.40 -2.65
CA LYS A 150 -11.21 -5.41 -2.05
C LYS A 150 -10.50 -4.14 -1.59
N ALA A 151 -9.25 -4.27 -1.11
CA ALA A 151 -8.47 -3.12 -0.65
C ALA A 151 -7.84 -2.30 -1.79
N CYS A 152 -7.79 -2.82 -3.02
CA CYS A 152 -7.14 -2.17 -4.14
C CYS A 152 -8.06 -1.12 -4.81
N PRO A 153 -7.77 0.20 -4.72
CA PRO A 153 -8.60 1.22 -5.35
C PRO A 153 -8.36 1.37 -6.85
N PHE A 154 -7.37 0.65 -7.41
CA PHE A 154 -6.94 0.79 -8.81
C PHE A 154 -7.30 -0.41 -9.68
N ASP A 155 -8.08 -1.36 -9.15
CA ASP A 155 -8.42 -2.61 -9.86
C ASP A 155 -7.18 -3.32 -10.45
N ALA A 156 -6.08 -3.32 -9.68
CA ALA A 156 -4.80 -3.88 -10.11
C ALA A 156 -4.53 -5.29 -9.58
N ILE A 157 -5.44 -5.88 -8.79
CA ILE A 157 -5.28 -7.20 -8.21
C ILE A 157 -6.53 -8.02 -8.44
N HIS A 158 -6.35 -9.24 -8.93
CA HIS A 158 -7.43 -10.19 -9.18
C HIS A 158 -7.10 -11.55 -8.59
N ILE A 159 -8.12 -12.36 -8.29
CA ILE A 159 -7.92 -13.77 -7.95
C ILE A 159 -8.00 -14.60 -9.23
N VAL A 160 -6.92 -15.28 -9.53
CA VAL A 160 -6.81 -16.19 -10.66
C VAL A 160 -6.38 -17.57 -10.14
N ASN A 161 -7.14 -18.60 -10.44
CA ASN A 161 -6.90 -19.98 -9.97
C ASN A 161 -6.61 -20.08 -8.46
N GLY A 162 -7.34 -19.30 -7.63
CA GLY A 162 -7.24 -19.34 -6.17
C GLY A 162 -5.98 -18.68 -5.58
N ILE A 163 -5.29 -17.83 -6.33
CA ILE A 163 -4.22 -16.96 -5.84
C ILE A 163 -4.41 -15.52 -6.33
N ALA A 164 -3.88 -14.56 -5.58
CA ALA A 164 -3.87 -13.17 -5.99
C ALA A 164 -2.79 -12.93 -7.06
N VAL A 165 -3.18 -12.26 -8.14
CA VAL A 165 -2.30 -11.86 -9.25
C VAL A 165 -2.39 -10.36 -9.43
N VAL A 166 -1.25 -9.69 -9.60
CA VAL A 166 -1.15 -8.25 -9.77
C VAL A 166 -0.96 -7.89 -11.23
N ASP A 167 -1.80 -6.99 -11.73
CA ASP A 167 -1.56 -6.29 -13.00
C ASP A 167 -0.56 -5.16 -12.75
N LYS A 168 0.66 -5.32 -13.25
CA LYS A 168 1.76 -4.37 -13.05
C LYS A 168 1.47 -2.99 -13.67
N GLU A 169 0.70 -2.93 -14.78
CA GLU A 169 0.39 -1.68 -15.47
C GLU A 169 -0.59 -0.81 -14.69
N LYS A 170 -1.60 -1.45 -14.11
CA LYS A 170 -2.60 -0.77 -13.27
C LYS A 170 -2.06 -0.45 -11.87
N CYS A 171 -1.06 -1.20 -11.39
CA CYS A 171 -0.54 -1.05 -10.04
C CYS A 171 0.15 0.30 -9.84
N LYS A 172 -0.24 1.02 -8.78
CA LYS A 172 0.33 2.31 -8.36
C LYS A 172 1.20 2.21 -7.10
N ALA A 173 1.58 0.99 -6.70
CA ALA A 173 2.45 0.75 -5.54
C ALA A 173 2.00 1.43 -4.22
N CYS A 174 0.69 1.63 -4.03
CA CYS A 174 0.14 2.36 -2.87
C CYS A 174 0.23 1.60 -1.53
N GLY A 175 0.67 0.33 -1.52
CA GLY A 175 0.89 -0.46 -0.31
C GLY A 175 -0.37 -1.00 0.39
N LYS A 176 -1.60 -0.61 0.02
CA LYS A 176 -2.83 -1.07 0.71
C LYS A 176 -2.97 -2.59 0.74
N CYS A 177 -2.66 -3.27 -0.36
CA CYS A 177 -2.70 -4.74 -0.43
C CYS A 177 -1.62 -5.39 0.46
N VAL A 178 -0.46 -4.75 0.63
CA VAL A 178 0.62 -5.20 1.52
C VAL A 178 0.12 -5.20 2.97
N ALA A 179 -0.47 -4.07 3.41
CA ALA A 179 -1.00 -3.92 4.76
C ALA A 179 -2.21 -4.84 5.04
N THR A 180 -3.02 -5.15 4.01
CA THR A 180 -4.24 -5.95 4.16
C THR A 180 -3.95 -7.45 4.20
N CYS A 181 -2.82 -7.93 3.69
CA CYS A 181 -2.53 -9.36 3.59
C CYS A 181 -2.15 -9.94 4.97
N PRO A 182 -2.97 -10.80 5.61
CA PRO A 182 -2.69 -11.34 6.94
C PRO A 182 -1.50 -12.33 6.96
N ARG A 183 -1.10 -12.85 5.79
CA ARG A 183 0.07 -13.73 5.63
C ARG A 183 1.31 -12.99 5.12
N HIS A 184 1.26 -11.66 4.97
CA HIS A 184 2.36 -10.81 4.51
C HIS A 184 3.03 -11.32 3.22
N LEU A 185 2.20 -11.79 2.27
CA LEU A 185 2.64 -12.36 0.99
C LEU A 185 2.89 -11.32 -0.09
N ILE A 186 2.51 -10.08 0.14
CA ILE A 186 2.58 -9.02 -0.86
C ILE A 186 3.66 -8.05 -0.44
N GLU A 187 4.58 -7.76 -1.35
CA GLU A 187 5.66 -6.79 -1.17
C GLU A 187 5.73 -5.86 -2.39
N LEU A 188 6.37 -4.72 -2.22
CA LEU A 188 6.67 -3.80 -3.32
C LEU A 188 8.05 -4.15 -3.88
N ILE A 189 8.12 -4.34 -5.20
CA ILE A 189 9.36 -4.62 -5.92
C ILE A 189 9.52 -3.62 -7.07
N PRO A 190 10.75 -3.41 -7.58
CA PRO A 190 10.97 -2.65 -8.81
C PRO A 190 10.14 -3.21 -9.96
N TYR A 191 9.54 -2.32 -10.75
CA TYR A 191 8.65 -2.70 -11.86
C TYR A 191 9.37 -3.59 -12.91
N ASP A 192 10.63 -3.34 -13.14
CA ASP A 192 11.51 -4.01 -14.10
C ASP A 192 12.12 -5.32 -13.57
N ALA A 193 11.86 -5.69 -12.31
CA ALA A 193 12.34 -6.94 -11.74
C ALA A 193 11.81 -8.14 -12.52
N LYS A 194 12.73 -8.87 -13.16
CA LYS A 194 12.44 -10.05 -14.00
C LYS A 194 12.51 -11.35 -13.20
N GLN A 195 13.43 -11.46 -12.26
CA GLN A 195 13.63 -12.62 -11.41
C GLN A 195 13.07 -12.35 -10.01
N VAL A 196 12.17 -13.22 -9.56
CA VAL A 196 11.52 -13.10 -8.25
C VAL A 196 11.23 -14.49 -7.67
N VAL A 197 11.22 -14.62 -6.35
CA VAL A 197 10.86 -15.86 -5.66
C VAL A 197 9.36 -15.87 -5.37
N LYS A 198 8.60 -16.72 -6.04
CA LYS A 198 7.14 -16.89 -5.85
C LYS A 198 6.81 -17.93 -4.79
N CYS A 199 7.46 -17.87 -3.64
CA CYS A 199 7.18 -18.71 -2.48
C CYS A 199 7.45 -17.94 -1.20
N ALA A 200 6.75 -18.28 -0.11
CA ALA A 200 6.96 -17.74 1.22
C ALA A 200 7.05 -18.83 2.30
N SER A 201 7.06 -20.12 1.90
CA SER A 201 7.14 -21.23 2.84
C SER A 201 8.50 -21.29 3.50
N LYS A 202 8.48 -21.47 4.83
CA LYS A 202 9.67 -21.69 5.66
C LYS A 202 9.86 -23.16 6.05
N ASP A 203 8.99 -24.03 5.56
CA ASP A 203 9.04 -25.47 5.82
C ASP A 203 10.25 -26.11 5.12
N LYS A 204 10.65 -27.27 5.60
CA LYS A 204 11.70 -28.06 4.96
C LYS A 204 11.26 -28.53 3.58
N GLY A 205 12.20 -28.67 2.65
CA GLY A 205 11.90 -29.00 1.26
C GLY A 205 11.03 -30.24 1.07
N LYS A 206 11.17 -31.29 1.91
CA LYS A 206 10.32 -32.48 1.88
C LYS A 206 8.85 -32.13 2.19
N ASP A 207 8.62 -31.28 3.17
CA ASP A 207 7.26 -30.89 3.60
C ASP A 207 6.64 -29.99 2.56
N VAL A 208 7.41 -29.06 1.98
CA VAL A 208 6.96 -28.21 0.86
C VAL A 208 6.53 -29.06 -0.34
N MET A 209 7.35 -30.06 -0.76
CA MET A 209 7.00 -30.95 -1.88
C MET A 209 5.73 -31.77 -1.62
N SER A 210 5.42 -32.06 -0.35
CA SER A 210 4.21 -32.82 0.00
C SER A 210 2.92 -32.00 -0.19
N VAL A 211 2.99 -30.65 -0.11
CA VAL A 211 1.83 -29.75 -0.11
C VAL A 211 1.74 -28.85 -1.34
N CYS A 212 2.85 -28.59 -2.05
CA CYS A 212 2.88 -27.66 -3.18
C CYS A 212 3.93 -28.08 -4.22
N GLN A 213 3.52 -28.13 -5.49
CA GLN A 213 4.40 -28.52 -6.60
C GLN A 213 5.36 -27.40 -7.05
N THR A 214 5.07 -26.14 -6.70
CA THR A 214 5.84 -24.96 -7.12
C THR A 214 6.56 -24.28 -5.97
N GLY A 215 6.56 -24.87 -4.77
CA GLY A 215 7.19 -24.31 -3.59
C GLY A 215 8.72 -24.32 -3.69
N CYS A 216 9.35 -23.33 -3.09
CA CYS A 216 10.81 -23.33 -2.91
C CYS A 216 11.19 -24.38 -1.87
N ILE A 217 12.10 -25.27 -2.22
CA ILE A 217 12.56 -26.39 -1.35
C ILE A 217 13.89 -26.08 -0.65
N GLY A 218 14.41 -24.86 -0.79
CA GLY A 218 15.67 -24.43 -0.16
C GLY A 218 16.91 -25.20 -0.65
N CYS A 219 16.89 -25.73 -1.88
CA CYS A 219 17.96 -26.62 -2.39
C CYS A 219 19.28 -25.92 -2.73
N MET A 220 19.36 -24.61 -2.56
CA MET A 220 20.55 -23.76 -2.85
C MET A 220 21.08 -23.84 -4.30
N MET A 221 20.33 -24.41 -5.24
CA MET A 221 20.74 -24.46 -6.64
C MET A 221 20.88 -23.06 -7.24
N CYS A 222 19.92 -22.17 -6.93
CA CYS A 222 19.91 -20.78 -7.42
C CYS A 222 21.10 -19.96 -6.89
N THR A 223 21.55 -20.19 -5.66
CA THR A 223 22.71 -19.49 -5.11
C THR A 223 24.01 -19.88 -5.80
N LYS A 224 24.13 -21.16 -6.20
CA LYS A 224 25.30 -21.66 -6.94
C LYS A 224 25.36 -21.17 -8.39
N GLN A 225 24.19 -20.84 -8.97
CA GLN A 225 24.08 -20.35 -10.34
C GLN A 225 24.20 -18.82 -10.43
N CYS A 226 24.09 -18.12 -9.31
CA CYS A 226 24.17 -16.68 -9.27
C CYS A 226 25.63 -16.21 -9.11
N GLU A 227 26.22 -15.69 -10.18
CA GLU A 227 27.61 -15.19 -10.19
C GLU A 227 27.77 -13.91 -9.36
N PHE A 228 26.68 -13.14 -9.17
CA PHE A 228 26.70 -11.84 -8.49
C PHE A 228 26.43 -11.95 -6.97
N GLY A 229 26.21 -13.15 -6.44
CA GLY A 229 25.88 -13.30 -5.02
C GLY A 229 24.54 -12.69 -4.60
N ALA A 230 23.68 -12.34 -5.57
CA ALA A 230 22.39 -11.67 -5.31
C ALA A 230 21.32 -12.60 -4.71
N ILE A 231 21.58 -13.90 -4.58
CA ILE A 231 20.62 -14.88 -4.07
C ILE A 231 21.15 -15.53 -2.82
N THR A 232 20.41 -15.41 -1.73
CA THR A 232 20.65 -16.10 -0.46
C THR A 232 19.53 -17.09 -0.16
N VAL A 233 19.79 -18.10 0.65
CA VAL A 233 18.76 -19.02 1.17
C VAL A 233 18.76 -18.95 2.68
N GLU A 234 17.67 -18.43 3.23
CA GLU A 234 17.47 -18.30 4.67
C GLU A 234 16.11 -18.90 5.05
N ASN A 235 16.01 -19.54 6.19
CA ASN A 235 14.78 -20.20 6.65
C ASN A 235 14.15 -21.11 5.59
N ASN A 236 14.95 -21.90 4.89
CA ASN A 236 14.56 -22.84 3.82
C ASN A 236 13.95 -22.19 2.56
N ILE A 237 14.07 -20.88 2.38
CA ILE A 237 13.54 -20.16 1.23
C ILE A 237 14.62 -19.26 0.60
N ALA A 238 14.61 -19.17 -0.73
CA ALA A 238 15.49 -18.27 -1.46
C ALA A 238 15.02 -16.82 -1.33
N HIS A 239 15.96 -15.91 -1.17
CA HIS A 239 15.78 -14.46 -1.20
C HIS A 239 16.64 -13.89 -2.31
N ILE A 240 16.12 -12.89 -3.03
CA ILE A 240 16.85 -12.20 -4.10
C ILE A 240 17.02 -10.74 -3.69
N ASP A 241 18.25 -10.27 -3.68
CA ASP A 241 18.54 -8.85 -3.57
C ASP A 241 18.30 -8.17 -4.92
N LEU A 242 17.15 -7.50 -5.02
CA LEU A 242 16.73 -6.83 -6.26
C LEU A 242 17.57 -5.59 -6.59
N SER A 243 18.40 -5.10 -5.65
CA SER A 243 19.33 -4.00 -5.92
C SER A 243 20.50 -4.44 -6.82
N LEU A 244 20.85 -5.73 -6.80
CA LEU A 244 21.96 -6.32 -7.55
C LEU A 244 21.53 -6.94 -8.88
N ILE A 245 20.24 -7.07 -9.15
CA ILE A 245 19.73 -7.87 -10.29
C ILE A 245 19.96 -7.21 -11.66
N HIS A 246 20.27 -5.92 -11.69
CA HIS A 246 20.56 -5.16 -12.94
C HIS A 246 22.03 -5.19 -13.34
N ILE A 247 22.86 -5.76 -12.50
CA ILE A 247 24.28 -5.94 -12.77
C ILE A 247 24.50 -7.17 -13.64
#